data_14c6d169f3d3be126a484b3b44cbb084
#
_entry.id   14c6d169f3d3be126a484b3b44cbb084
#
_cell.length_a   1.000
_cell.length_b   1.000
_cell.length_c   1.000
_cell.angle_alpha   90.00
_cell.angle_beta   90.00
_cell.angle_gamma   90.00
#
_symmetry.space_group_name_H-M   'P 1'
#
loop_
_entity.id
_entity.type
_entity.pdbx_description
1 polymer ?
#
loop_
_entity_poly.entity_id
_entity_poly.type
_entity_poly.pdbx_seq_one_letter_code
_entity_poly.pdbx_strand_id
1 'polypeptide(L)'
;MKQLISLLLCLALVGSLAALAFAQETEVLWDENHETILLENGGVYGEGEKTFSFGVDCLNETALITVNTDADTVGEALAALNIIAGEDSEWGLYVKTINGITADYNVDGSYWAFYIDGEYAMTGVDATEIDENALYLMKVEGKELEEDETITLADGKHYGFGEKEFAFQVVDAEGGTVTVTVSTDADTVGEALAALHIVAGEDSEWGLYVKTVSGITADYDVDGSYWAFYIDGEYAMTGVDATEIAEGVTYSFAIEK
;
A
#
# COMPACT_ATOMS: atom_id res chain seq x y z
N MET A 1 -6.22 17.36 -54.16
CA MET A 1 -7.52 18.05 -54.27
C MET A 1 -8.64 17.04 -54.01
N LYS A 2 -9.43 17.37 -53.03
CA LYS A 2 -10.86 17.05 -52.83
C LYS A 2 -11.22 15.57 -52.67
N GLN A 3 -11.59 15.20 -51.44
CA GLN A 3 -12.89 15.27 -50.71
C GLN A 3 -13.77 14.05 -51.01
N LEU A 4 -14.00 13.30 -49.92
CA LEU A 4 -15.28 13.16 -49.19
C LEU A 4 -16.40 12.40 -49.91
N ILE A 5 -16.96 11.44 -49.25
CA ILE A 5 -18.37 11.27 -48.85
C ILE A 5 -18.67 9.79 -48.67
N SER A 6 -18.85 9.39 -47.47
CA SER A 6 -19.98 8.84 -46.71
C SER A 6 -21.20 8.44 -47.57
N LEU A 7 -21.71 7.22 -47.36
CA LEU A 7 -23.12 6.99 -47.01
C LEU A 7 -23.42 5.50 -46.63
N LEU A 8 -24.16 5.39 -45.56
CA LEU A 8 -24.92 4.24 -45.04
C LEU A 8 -25.66 3.43 -46.17
N LEU A 9 -25.72 2.14 -45.98
CA LEU A 9 -26.96 1.40 -46.33
C LEU A 9 -27.15 0.20 -45.37
N CYS A 10 -28.17 0.29 -44.52
CA CYS A 10 -28.77 -0.82 -43.81
C CYS A 10 -29.40 -1.80 -44.78
N LEU A 11 -29.13 -3.10 -44.62
CA LEU A 11 -30.06 -4.13 -45.03
C LEU A 11 -30.09 -5.28 -44.04
N ALA A 12 -31.24 -5.41 -43.38
CA ALA A 12 -31.57 -6.52 -42.52
C ALA A 12 -31.72 -7.82 -43.36
N LEU A 13 -31.08 -8.89 -42.91
CA LEU A 13 -31.43 -10.26 -43.32
C LEU A 13 -31.47 -11.14 -42.09
N VAL A 14 -32.69 -11.58 -41.78
CA VAL A 14 -33.00 -12.59 -40.77
C VAL A 14 -32.50 -13.92 -41.29
N GLY A 15 -31.62 -14.58 -40.58
CA GLY A 15 -31.17 -15.93 -40.84
C GLY A 15 -30.64 -16.54 -39.54
N SER A 16 -31.35 -17.53 -39.06
CA SER A 16 -31.01 -18.36 -37.92
C SER A 16 -29.58 -18.88 -37.98
N LEU A 17 -28.79 -18.59 -36.99
CA LEU A 17 -27.49 -19.19 -36.79
C LEU A 17 -27.30 -19.68 -35.36
N ALA A 18 -26.92 -20.94 -35.29
CA ALA A 18 -26.40 -21.57 -34.11
C ALA A 18 -25.32 -20.71 -33.46
N ALA A 19 -25.48 -20.45 -32.17
CA ALA A 19 -24.45 -19.79 -31.33
C ALA A 19 -23.23 -20.73 -31.28
N LEU A 20 -22.22 -20.43 -32.07
CA LEU A 20 -20.86 -20.80 -31.73
C LEU A 20 -20.40 -19.77 -30.68
N ALA A 21 -20.46 -20.18 -29.40
CA ALA A 21 -19.76 -19.54 -28.36
C ALA A 21 -18.25 -19.69 -28.64
N PHE A 22 -17.67 -18.70 -29.31
CA PHE A 22 -16.25 -18.49 -29.18
C PHE A 22 -16.06 -17.94 -27.75
N ALA A 23 -15.41 -18.75 -26.92
CA ALA A 23 -14.73 -18.20 -25.77
C ALA A 23 -13.81 -17.09 -26.33
N GLN A 24 -14.19 -15.86 -26.12
CA GLN A 24 -13.28 -14.74 -26.28
C GLN A 24 -12.30 -14.93 -25.14
N GLU A 25 -11.11 -15.45 -25.42
CA GLU A 25 -9.96 -15.18 -24.59
C GLU A 25 -9.87 -13.66 -24.56
N THR A 26 -10.26 -13.06 -23.46
CA THR A 26 -9.96 -11.67 -23.17
C THR A 26 -8.46 -11.62 -23.00
N GLU A 27 -7.72 -11.30 -24.08
CA GLU A 27 -6.36 -10.79 -23.91
C GLU A 27 -6.49 -9.62 -22.95
N VAL A 28 -5.98 -9.79 -21.74
CA VAL A 28 -5.81 -8.68 -20.80
C VAL A 28 -4.76 -7.77 -21.44
N LEU A 29 -5.23 -6.70 -22.08
CA LEU A 29 -4.36 -5.68 -22.64
C LEU A 29 -3.82 -4.87 -21.46
N TRP A 30 -2.59 -5.17 -21.08
CA TRP A 30 -1.83 -4.37 -20.13
C TRP A 30 -1.70 -2.94 -20.68
N ASP A 31 -2.02 -1.95 -19.84
CA ASP A 31 -1.75 -0.55 -20.21
C ASP A 31 -0.25 -0.35 -20.37
N GLU A 32 0.20 -0.05 -21.60
CA GLU A 32 1.62 0.23 -21.90
C GLU A 32 2.15 1.46 -21.12
N ASN A 33 1.27 2.29 -20.57
CA ASN A 33 1.65 3.44 -19.75
C ASN A 33 1.79 3.08 -18.27
N HIS A 34 1.48 1.83 -17.88
CA HIS A 34 1.47 1.37 -16.49
C HIS A 34 0.59 2.22 -15.56
N GLU A 35 -0.50 2.78 -16.08
CA GLU A 35 -1.45 3.53 -15.28
C GLU A 35 -2.33 2.58 -14.45
N THR A 36 -2.40 2.82 -13.15
CA THR A 36 -3.26 2.08 -12.23
C THR A 36 -4.20 3.02 -11.50
N ILE A 37 -5.31 2.48 -11.01
CA ILE A 37 -6.23 3.24 -10.15
C ILE A 37 -5.58 3.48 -8.78
N LEU A 38 -5.98 4.57 -8.11
CA LEU A 38 -5.65 4.81 -6.71
C LEU A 38 -6.62 4.07 -5.82
N LEU A 39 -6.09 3.35 -4.83
CA LEU A 39 -6.86 2.54 -3.91
C LEU A 39 -7.16 3.33 -2.63
N GLU A 40 -8.37 3.16 -2.11
CA GLU A 40 -8.76 3.67 -0.81
C GLU A 40 -8.79 2.51 0.19
N ASN A 41 -8.20 2.68 1.36
CA ASN A 41 -8.24 1.66 2.41
C ASN A 41 -9.70 1.36 2.80
N GLY A 42 -10.04 0.07 2.90
CA GLY A 42 -11.42 -0.40 3.10
C GLY A 42 -12.30 -0.36 1.85
N GLY A 43 -11.74 0.04 0.67
CA GLY A 43 -12.47 0.09 -0.60
C GLY A 43 -12.94 -1.28 -1.09
N VAL A 44 -14.04 -1.31 -1.84
CA VAL A 44 -14.57 -2.51 -2.50
C VAL A 44 -14.55 -2.28 -4.01
N TYR A 45 -13.89 -3.17 -4.75
CA TYR A 45 -13.65 -3.03 -6.18
C TYR A 45 -14.16 -4.24 -6.95
N GLY A 46 -14.68 -4.00 -8.14
CA GLY A 46 -15.14 -5.02 -9.06
C GLY A 46 -16.52 -5.60 -8.73
N GLU A 47 -16.94 -6.56 -9.53
CA GLU A 47 -18.19 -7.30 -9.42
C GLU A 47 -17.91 -8.77 -9.78
N GLY A 48 -18.62 -9.72 -9.18
CA GLY A 48 -18.47 -11.15 -9.44
C GLY A 48 -18.93 -12.01 -8.26
N GLU A 49 -18.84 -13.33 -8.45
CA GLU A 49 -19.25 -14.32 -7.44
C GLU A 49 -18.15 -14.62 -6.41
N LYS A 50 -16.87 -14.46 -6.80
CA LYS A 50 -15.71 -14.66 -5.93
C LYS A 50 -15.35 -13.37 -5.23
N THR A 51 -14.91 -13.46 -3.98
CA THR A 51 -14.47 -12.30 -3.16
C THR A 51 -13.17 -12.64 -2.45
N PHE A 52 -12.19 -11.73 -2.47
CA PHE A 52 -10.96 -11.90 -1.71
C PHE A 52 -10.42 -10.57 -1.17
N SER A 53 -9.54 -10.66 -0.17
CA SER A 53 -8.84 -9.51 0.40
C SER A 53 -7.50 -9.27 -0.30
N PHE A 54 -7.24 -8.03 -0.68
CA PHE A 54 -5.99 -7.63 -1.32
C PHE A 54 -5.37 -6.42 -0.61
N GLY A 55 -4.13 -6.60 -0.17
CA GLY A 55 -3.34 -5.57 0.49
C GLY A 55 -2.27 -5.00 -0.44
N VAL A 56 -1.96 -3.72 -0.28
CA VAL A 56 -0.85 -3.03 -0.93
C VAL A 56 -0.04 -2.29 0.12
N ASP A 57 1.26 -2.56 0.16
CA ASP A 57 2.24 -1.87 1.01
C ASP A 57 3.29 -1.21 0.12
N CYS A 58 3.24 0.10 0.02
CA CYS A 58 4.10 0.88 -0.87
C CYS A 58 5.03 1.85 -0.12
N LEU A 59 5.44 1.51 1.09
CA LEU A 59 6.31 2.30 1.97
C LEU A 59 5.69 3.63 2.46
N ASN A 60 4.99 4.35 1.58
CA ASN A 60 4.41 5.66 1.89
C ASN A 60 2.96 5.60 2.40
N GLU A 61 2.28 4.50 2.13
CA GLU A 61 0.92 4.22 2.58
C GLU A 61 0.57 2.76 2.34
N THR A 62 -0.41 2.26 3.07
CA THR A 62 -0.98 0.94 2.84
C THR A 62 -2.45 1.03 2.51
N ALA A 63 -2.95 0.07 1.75
CA ALA A 63 -4.36 -0.09 1.50
C ALA A 63 -4.74 -1.57 1.61
N LEU A 64 -5.78 -1.87 2.36
CA LEU A 64 -6.44 -3.17 2.38
C LEU A 64 -7.81 -3.02 1.74
N ILE A 65 -8.07 -3.76 0.66
CA ILE A 65 -9.30 -3.66 -0.13
C ILE A 65 -9.98 -5.01 -0.26
N THR A 66 -11.24 -4.98 -0.63
CA THR A 66 -12.01 -6.15 -1.06
C THR A 66 -12.15 -6.14 -2.57
N VAL A 67 -11.85 -7.26 -3.21
CA VAL A 67 -12.00 -7.46 -4.66
C VAL A 67 -13.09 -8.48 -4.93
N ASN A 68 -14.09 -8.11 -5.75
CA ASN A 68 -15.11 -9.01 -6.27
C ASN A 68 -14.83 -9.31 -7.74
N THR A 69 -14.94 -10.58 -8.17
CA THR A 69 -14.56 -10.97 -9.52
C THR A 69 -15.16 -12.32 -9.93
N ASP A 70 -15.21 -12.58 -11.23
CA ASP A 70 -15.45 -13.91 -11.80
C ASP A 70 -14.17 -14.53 -12.39
N ALA A 71 -13.04 -13.84 -12.31
CA ALA A 71 -11.74 -14.33 -12.78
C ALA A 71 -11.29 -15.60 -12.04
N ASP A 72 -10.39 -16.37 -12.65
CA ASP A 72 -9.87 -17.58 -12.04
C ASP A 72 -8.61 -17.32 -11.23
N THR A 73 -7.80 -16.33 -11.62
CA THR A 73 -6.55 -15.99 -10.93
C THR A 73 -6.56 -14.60 -10.31
N VAL A 74 -5.71 -14.41 -9.33
CA VAL A 74 -5.50 -13.11 -8.67
C VAL A 74 -5.05 -12.06 -9.68
N GLY A 75 -4.11 -12.42 -10.57
CA GLY A 75 -3.58 -11.51 -11.59
C GLY A 75 -4.64 -11.04 -12.56
N GLU A 76 -5.47 -11.97 -13.09
CA GLU A 76 -6.59 -11.63 -13.99
C GLU A 76 -7.57 -10.66 -13.32
N ALA A 77 -7.93 -10.92 -12.05
CA ALA A 77 -8.85 -10.07 -11.31
C ALA A 77 -8.30 -8.66 -11.12
N LEU A 78 -7.06 -8.54 -10.64
CA LEU A 78 -6.43 -7.25 -10.35
C LEU A 78 -6.15 -6.44 -11.63
N ALA A 79 -5.74 -7.09 -12.70
CA ALA A 79 -5.49 -6.47 -13.98
C ALA A 79 -6.76 -5.96 -14.65
N ALA A 80 -7.84 -6.75 -14.64
CA ALA A 80 -9.13 -6.35 -15.20
C ALA A 80 -9.70 -5.08 -14.56
N LEU A 81 -9.30 -4.79 -13.31
CA LEU A 81 -9.68 -3.59 -12.56
C LEU A 81 -8.64 -2.46 -12.65
N ASN A 82 -7.57 -2.63 -13.41
CA ASN A 82 -6.42 -1.72 -13.45
C ASN A 82 -5.82 -1.44 -12.06
N ILE A 83 -5.88 -2.42 -11.16
CA ILE A 83 -5.24 -2.33 -9.83
C ILE A 83 -3.74 -2.54 -9.96
N ILE A 84 -3.33 -3.48 -10.83
CA ILE A 84 -1.93 -3.76 -11.14
C ILE A 84 -1.64 -3.50 -12.62
N ALA A 85 -0.42 -3.08 -12.92
CA ALA A 85 0.12 -2.99 -14.26
C ALA A 85 1.56 -3.52 -14.30
N GLY A 86 1.98 -4.06 -15.44
CA GLY A 86 3.31 -4.65 -15.55
C GLY A 86 3.63 -5.12 -16.95
N GLU A 87 4.63 -5.97 -17.07
CA GLU A 87 5.14 -6.50 -18.33
C GLU A 87 5.07 -8.04 -18.32
N ASP A 88 4.74 -8.63 -19.48
CA ASP A 88 4.83 -10.07 -19.65
C ASP A 88 6.29 -10.53 -19.58
N SER A 89 6.55 -11.60 -18.86
CA SER A 89 7.86 -12.23 -18.76
C SER A 89 7.77 -13.73 -19.02
N GLU A 90 8.92 -14.38 -19.19
CA GLU A 90 8.99 -15.85 -19.30
C GLU A 90 8.50 -16.58 -18.02
N TRP A 91 8.34 -15.84 -16.92
CA TRP A 91 7.89 -16.33 -15.60
C TRP A 91 6.47 -15.87 -15.27
N GLY A 92 5.75 -15.29 -16.24
CA GLY A 92 4.43 -14.68 -16.04
C GLY A 92 4.50 -13.17 -15.93
N LEU A 93 3.45 -12.56 -15.36
CA LEU A 93 3.36 -11.12 -15.22
C LEU A 93 4.39 -10.58 -14.20
N TYR A 94 5.28 -9.73 -14.68
CA TYR A 94 6.15 -8.91 -13.83
C TYR A 94 5.42 -7.61 -13.49
N VAL A 95 4.83 -7.55 -12.29
CA VAL A 95 4.10 -6.36 -11.81
C VAL A 95 5.07 -5.22 -11.58
N LYS A 96 4.80 -4.06 -12.17
CA LYS A 96 5.63 -2.84 -12.05
C LYS A 96 4.93 -1.71 -11.33
N THR A 97 3.63 -1.57 -11.49
CA THR A 97 2.90 -0.42 -10.92
C THR A 97 1.65 -0.90 -10.19
N ILE A 98 1.46 -0.42 -8.98
CA ILE A 98 0.26 -0.59 -8.15
C ILE A 98 0.00 0.74 -7.45
N ASN A 99 -1.27 1.14 -7.34
CA ASN A 99 -1.68 2.36 -6.63
C ASN A 99 -0.93 3.62 -7.10
N GLY A 100 -0.60 3.70 -8.39
CA GLY A 100 0.17 4.81 -8.99
C GLY A 100 1.67 4.80 -8.65
N ILE A 101 2.17 3.79 -7.93
CA ILE A 101 3.58 3.67 -7.54
C ILE A 101 4.26 2.61 -8.38
N THR A 102 5.34 3.01 -9.05
CA THR A 102 6.16 2.12 -9.87
C THR A 102 7.39 1.67 -9.09
N ALA A 103 7.61 0.36 -9.04
CA ALA A 103 8.83 -0.27 -8.57
C ALA A 103 9.50 -1.01 -9.74
N ASP A 104 10.75 -0.70 -10.04
CA ASP A 104 11.51 -1.32 -11.14
C ASP A 104 12.94 -1.60 -10.71
N TYR A 105 13.25 -2.90 -10.58
CA TYR A 105 14.57 -3.37 -10.13
C TYR A 105 15.73 -2.82 -10.97
N ASN A 106 15.51 -2.59 -12.25
CA ASN A 106 16.55 -2.07 -13.15
C ASN A 106 16.79 -0.56 -13.00
N VAL A 107 15.89 0.16 -12.34
CA VAL A 107 15.95 1.61 -12.14
C VAL A 107 16.55 1.94 -10.78
N ASP A 108 15.98 1.38 -9.71
CA ASP A 108 16.34 1.72 -8.33
C ASP A 108 16.50 0.51 -7.39
N GLY A 109 16.44 -0.71 -7.94
CA GLY A 109 16.53 -1.94 -7.18
C GLY A 109 15.22 -2.38 -6.52
N SER A 110 14.16 -1.57 -6.59
CA SER A 110 12.86 -1.89 -6.01
C SER A 110 12.05 -2.84 -6.88
N TYR A 111 11.17 -3.62 -6.27
CA TYR A 111 10.23 -4.51 -6.96
C TYR A 111 9.00 -4.75 -6.11
N TRP A 112 7.90 -5.19 -6.73
CA TRP A 112 6.70 -5.63 -6.05
C TRP A 112 6.82 -7.10 -5.67
N ALA A 113 6.95 -7.37 -4.38
CA ALA A 113 6.95 -8.72 -3.80
C ALA A 113 5.52 -9.18 -3.53
N PHE A 114 5.21 -10.42 -3.87
CA PHE A 114 3.87 -11.01 -3.68
C PHE A 114 3.86 -11.95 -2.48
N TYR A 115 2.85 -11.81 -1.62
CA TYR A 115 2.66 -12.60 -0.42
C TYR A 115 1.23 -13.17 -0.37
N ILE A 116 1.10 -14.36 0.22
CA ILE A 116 -0.17 -15.01 0.50
C ILE A 116 -0.17 -15.39 1.98
N ASP A 117 -1.15 -14.87 2.74
CA ASP A 117 -1.27 -15.10 4.18
C ASP A 117 0.02 -14.79 4.96
N GLY A 118 0.73 -13.74 4.54
CA GLY A 118 1.98 -13.28 5.15
C GLY A 118 3.25 -14.05 4.74
N GLU A 119 3.14 -15.11 3.91
CA GLU A 119 4.29 -15.84 3.39
C GLU A 119 4.61 -15.41 1.95
N TYR A 120 5.90 -15.29 1.62
CA TYR A 120 6.36 -14.96 0.26
C TYR A 120 5.86 -16.00 -0.74
N ALA A 121 5.11 -15.56 -1.74
CA ALA A 121 4.52 -16.45 -2.73
C ALA A 121 5.58 -17.06 -3.65
N MET A 122 5.45 -18.36 -3.91
CA MET A 122 6.33 -19.08 -4.82
C MET A 122 5.83 -19.07 -6.27
N THR A 123 4.69 -18.39 -6.53
CA THR A 123 4.04 -18.25 -7.84
C THR A 123 3.75 -16.77 -8.10
N GLY A 124 3.71 -16.36 -9.38
CA GLY A 124 3.24 -15.04 -9.77
C GLY A 124 1.72 -14.89 -9.57
N VAL A 125 1.25 -13.66 -9.55
CA VAL A 125 -0.19 -13.33 -9.38
C VAL A 125 -1.07 -13.95 -10.46
N ASP A 126 -0.57 -14.05 -11.68
CA ASP A 126 -1.24 -14.61 -12.85
C ASP A 126 -1.35 -16.15 -12.83
N ALA A 127 -0.49 -16.82 -12.06
CA ALA A 127 -0.52 -18.27 -11.85
C ALA A 127 -1.16 -18.67 -10.51
N THR A 128 -1.66 -17.73 -9.73
CA THR A 128 -2.26 -17.97 -8.41
C THR A 128 -3.78 -18.00 -8.55
N GLU A 129 -4.38 -19.19 -8.35
CA GLU A 129 -5.84 -19.33 -8.27
C GLU A 129 -6.40 -18.60 -7.05
N ILE A 130 -7.59 -18.01 -7.18
CA ILE A 130 -8.22 -17.27 -6.08
C ILE A 130 -8.73 -18.23 -5.01
N ASP A 131 -8.23 -18.06 -3.77
CA ASP A 131 -8.82 -18.56 -2.53
C ASP A 131 -9.49 -17.37 -1.79
N GLU A 132 -10.81 -17.44 -1.58
CA GLU A 132 -11.59 -16.37 -0.95
C GLU A 132 -11.25 -16.16 0.54
N ASN A 133 -10.53 -17.09 1.16
CA ASN A 133 -10.11 -16.98 2.56
C ASN A 133 -8.69 -16.45 2.72
N ALA A 134 -7.94 -16.34 1.63
CA ALA A 134 -6.56 -15.87 1.66
C ALA A 134 -6.48 -14.34 1.64
N LEU A 135 -5.48 -13.81 2.31
CA LEU A 135 -5.02 -12.44 2.17
C LEU A 135 -3.88 -12.40 1.16
N TYR A 136 -4.10 -11.75 0.04
CA TYR A 136 -3.05 -11.47 -0.94
C TYR A 136 -2.47 -10.09 -0.67
N LEU A 137 -1.14 -9.98 -0.66
CA LEU A 137 -0.44 -8.72 -0.38
C LEU A 137 0.65 -8.49 -1.44
N MET A 138 0.70 -7.29 -1.98
CA MET A 138 1.82 -6.79 -2.76
C MET A 138 2.56 -5.74 -1.95
N LYS A 139 3.87 -5.94 -1.77
CA LYS A 139 4.74 -5.06 -1.00
C LYS A 139 5.92 -4.59 -1.85
N VAL A 140 6.27 -3.30 -1.78
CA VAL A 140 7.52 -2.80 -2.38
C VAL A 140 8.69 -3.27 -1.53
N GLU A 141 9.63 -3.95 -2.18
CA GLU A 141 10.89 -4.41 -1.60
C GLU A 141 12.09 -3.99 -2.45
N GLY A 142 13.31 -4.28 -1.96
CA GLY A 142 14.57 -3.98 -2.64
C GLY A 142 15.07 -2.55 -2.43
N LYS A 143 14.20 -1.64 -1.98
CA LYS A 143 14.61 -0.32 -1.51
C LYS A 143 14.65 -0.35 0.01
N GLU A 144 15.81 -0.66 0.56
CA GLU A 144 16.04 -0.56 2.00
C GLU A 144 16.23 0.92 2.36
N LEU A 145 15.50 1.37 3.38
CA LEU A 145 15.79 2.64 4.04
C LEU A 145 16.99 2.44 4.98
N GLU A 146 17.87 3.42 5.04
CA GLU A 146 18.94 3.40 6.04
C GLU A 146 18.33 3.45 7.45
N GLU A 147 19.05 2.97 8.46
CA GLU A 147 18.56 2.82 9.83
C GLU A 147 18.07 4.15 10.45
N ASP A 148 18.59 5.27 9.98
CA ASP A 148 18.25 6.63 10.39
C ASP A 148 17.26 7.34 9.45
N GLU A 149 16.90 6.71 8.32
CA GLU A 149 15.89 7.23 7.40
C GLU A 149 14.47 6.93 7.87
N THR A 150 13.60 7.91 7.71
CA THR A 150 12.16 7.74 7.98
C THR A 150 11.33 8.12 6.76
N ILE A 151 10.15 7.49 6.64
CA ILE A 151 9.16 7.88 5.65
C ILE A 151 8.51 9.22 6.04
N THR A 152 8.01 9.96 5.06
CA THR A 152 7.18 11.15 5.30
C THR A 152 5.71 10.76 5.31
N LEU A 153 5.04 11.02 6.43
CA LEU A 153 3.61 10.73 6.57
C LEU A 153 2.75 11.76 5.83
N ALA A 154 1.64 11.27 5.27
CA ALA A 154 0.61 12.11 4.67
C ALA A 154 -0.68 12.07 5.52
N ASP A 155 -1.28 13.24 5.73
CA ASP A 155 -2.46 13.38 6.58
C ASP A 155 -3.64 12.54 6.09
N GLY A 156 -4.31 11.87 7.04
CA GLY A 156 -5.46 11.01 6.77
C GLY A 156 -5.13 9.65 6.15
N LYS A 157 -3.86 9.29 5.99
CA LYS A 157 -3.44 8.02 5.40
C LYS A 157 -3.35 6.89 6.43
N HIS A 158 -3.32 5.67 5.90
CA HIS A 158 -3.19 4.43 6.65
C HIS A 158 -1.80 3.82 6.40
N TYR A 159 -1.19 3.25 7.44
CA TYR A 159 0.15 2.66 7.41
C TYR A 159 0.17 1.31 8.13
N GLY A 160 0.81 0.32 7.53
CA GLY A 160 0.99 -1.01 8.09
C GLY A 160 -0.25 -1.91 8.00
N PHE A 161 -0.07 -3.14 8.45
CA PHE A 161 -1.08 -4.18 8.53
C PHE A 161 -0.96 -4.88 9.88
N GLY A 162 -2.07 -5.36 10.43
CA GLY A 162 -2.12 -6.10 11.69
C GLY A 162 -3.47 -6.01 12.36
N GLU A 163 -3.61 -6.74 13.48
CA GLU A 163 -4.87 -6.81 14.23
C GLU A 163 -5.09 -5.61 15.16
N LYS A 164 -4.00 -4.92 15.58
CA LYS A 164 -4.06 -3.73 16.44
C LYS A 164 -4.09 -2.47 15.59
N GLU A 165 -4.90 -1.49 15.98
CA GLU A 165 -5.00 -0.22 15.29
C GLU A 165 -4.98 0.95 16.28
N PHE A 166 -4.25 2.02 15.91
CA PHE A 166 -4.22 3.26 16.69
C PHE A 166 -4.06 4.50 15.80
N ALA A 167 -4.49 5.66 16.33
CA ALA A 167 -4.21 6.95 15.71
C ALA A 167 -2.81 7.43 16.11
N PHE A 168 -2.04 7.90 15.13
CA PHE A 168 -0.74 8.50 15.37
C PHE A 168 -0.68 9.92 14.81
N GLN A 169 -0.15 10.86 15.60
CA GLN A 169 -0.02 12.26 15.23
C GLN A 169 1.42 12.74 15.31
N VAL A 170 1.79 13.57 14.36
CA VAL A 170 3.07 14.31 14.35
C VAL A 170 2.75 15.79 14.36
N VAL A 171 3.32 16.52 15.34
CA VAL A 171 3.16 17.97 15.47
C VAL A 171 4.52 18.63 15.28
N ASP A 172 4.67 19.40 14.22
CA ASP A 172 5.91 20.12 13.92
C ASP A 172 6.12 21.38 14.80
N ALA A 173 7.28 22.01 14.66
CA ALA A 173 7.65 23.18 15.44
C ALA A 173 6.76 24.42 15.18
N GLU A 174 6.06 24.49 14.06
CA GLU A 174 5.11 25.53 13.68
C GLU A 174 3.67 25.23 14.14
N GLY A 175 3.43 24.03 14.70
CA GLY A 175 2.11 23.55 15.13
C GLY A 175 1.30 22.91 14.01
N GLY A 176 1.93 22.63 12.86
CA GLY A 176 1.34 21.79 11.81
C GLY A 176 1.15 20.36 12.34
N THR A 177 -0.01 19.77 12.06
CA THR A 177 -0.34 18.43 12.54
C THR A 177 -0.67 17.50 11.36
N VAL A 178 -0.04 16.33 11.36
CA VAL A 178 -0.37 15.20 10.48
C VAL A 178 -0.95 14.10 11.35
N THR A 179 -2.10 13.57 10.97
CA THR A 179 -2.77 12.46 11.67
C THR A 179 -2.91 11.28 10.72
N VAL A 180 -2.49 10.12 11.17
CA VAL A 180 -2.55 8.87 10.39
C VAL A 180 -3.14 7.75 11.24
N THR A 181 -3.59 6.69 10.57
CA THR A 181 -3.94 5.42 11.21
C THR A 181 -2.81 4.43 11.02
N VAL A 182 -2.41 3.76 12.08
CA VAL A 182 -1.38 2.70 12.05
C VAL A 182 -2.02 1.38 12.43
N SER A 183 -1.87 0.35 11.59
CA SER A 183 -2.22 -1.04 11.91
C SER A 183 -0.96 -1.90 12.05
N THR A 184 -0.93 -2.78 13.04
CA THR A 184 0.27 -3.56 13.36
C THR A 184 -0.05 -4.79 14.21
N ASP A 185 0.85 -5.77 14.20
CA ASP A 185 0.87 -6.88 15.17
C ASP A 185 1.90 -6.68 16.28
N ALA A 186 2.68 -5.58 16.24
CA ALA A 186 3.67 -5.25 17.27
C ALA A 186 3.04 -5.10 18.66
N ASP A 187 3.82 -5.30 19.70
CA ASP A 187 3.33 -5.18 21.07
C ASP A 187 3.41 -3.74 21.57
N THR A 188 4.41 -2.98 21.14
CA THR A 188 4.61 -1.60 21.59
C THR A 188 4.48 -0.59 20.45
N VAL A 189 4.20 0.66 20.83
CA VAL A 189 4.12 1.79 19.89
C VAL A 189 5.46 2.01 19.19
N GLY A 190 6.58 1.89 19.94
CA GLY A 190 7.93 2.05 19.39
C GLY A 190 8.25 1.01 18.33
N GLU A 191 7.96 -0.28 18.62
CA GLU A 191 8.15 -1.37 17.64
C GLU A 191 7.32 -1.13 16.37
N ALA A 192 6.06 -0.73 16.51
CA ALA A 192 5.20 -0.45 15.36
C ALA A 192 5.73 0.70 14.49
N LEU A 193 6.08 1.83 15.11
CA LEU A 193 6.55 3.01 14.38
C LEU A 193 7.94 2.81 13.76
N ALA A 194 8.83 2.08 14.44
CA ALA A 194 10.15 1.75 13.91
C ALA A 194 10.07 0.76 12.74
N ALA A 195 9.24 -0.29 12.85
CA ALA A 195 9.04 -1.27 11.76
C ALA A 195 8.49 -0.63 10.47
N LEU A 196 7.75 0.47 10.60
CA LEU A 196 7.22 1.24 9.47
C LEU A 196 8.15 2.40 9.07
N HIS A 197 9.34 2.51 9.63
CA HIS A 197 10.25 3.64 9.41
C HIS A 197 9.60 5.02 9.64
N ILE A 198 8.65 5.12 10.56
CA ILE A 198 8.01 6.38 10.93
C ILE A 198 8.89 7.17 11.89
N VAL A 199 9.60 6.45 12.77
CA VAL A 199 10.54 7.03 13.74
C VAL A 199 11.93 6.42 13.58
N ALA A 200 12.94 7.24 13.84
CA ALA A 200 14.32 6.80 13.98
C ALA A 200 14.99 7.55 15.14
N GLY A 201 16.01 6.94 15.74
CA GLY A 201 16.69 7.52 16.87
C GLY A 201 17.85 6.67 17.35
N GLU A 202 18.30 6.91 18.56
CA GLU A 202 19.44 6.22 19.19
C GLU A 202 18.98 5.40 20.40
N ASP A 203 19.53 4.21 20.53
CA ASP A 203 19.32 3.41 21.74
C ASP A 203 19.94 4.09 22.95
N SER A 204 19.18 4.16 24.03
CA SER A 204 19.64 4.71 25.30
C SER A 204 19.37 3.74 26.47
N GLU A 205 19.95 4.03 27.65
CA GLU A 205 19.65 3.29 28.87
C GLU A 205 18.16 3.40 29.31
N TRP A 206 17.41 4.33 28.71
CA TRP A 206 16.00 4.62 28.97
C TRP A 206 15.08 4.17 27.81
N GLY A 207 15.62 3.42 26.83
CA GLY A 207 14.95 3.04 25.61
C GLY A 207 15.29 3.93 24.42
N LEU A 208 14.46 3.89 23.37
CA LEU A 208 14.68 4.63 22.13
C LEU A 208 14.56 6.14 22.36
N TYR A 209 15.66 6.85 22.16
CA TYR A 209 15.67 8.30 22.07
C TYR A 209 15.39 8.73 20.63
N VAL A 210 14.13 9.10 20.38
CA VAL A 210 13.65 9.45 19.04
C VAL A 210 14.24 10.79 18.59
N LYS A 211 14.92 10.80 17.45
CA LYS A 211 15.53 12.00 16.83
C LYS A 211 14.82 12.43 15.56
N THR A 212 14.27 11.48 14.80
CA THR A 212 13.58 11.78 13.55
C THR A 212 12.19 11.15 13.56
N VAL A 213 11.18 11.92 13.20
CA VAL A 213 9.80 11.48 13.04
C VAL A 213 9.29 12.00 11.70
N SER A 214 8.79 11.13 10.84
CA SER A 214 8.17 11.53 9.56
C SER A 214 9.07 12.45 8.70
N GLY A 215 10.38 12.16 8.64
CA GLY A 215 11.35 12.95 7.87
C GLY A 215 11.82 14.25 8.55
N ILE A 216 11.32 14.56 9.76
CA ILE A 216 11.68 15.78 10.48
C ILE A 216 12.61 15.42 11.64
N THR A 217 13.80 16.02 11.69
CA THR A 217 14.77 15.79 12.77
C THR A 217 14.67 16.90 13.83
N ALA A 218 14.67 16.51 15.12
CA ALA A 218 14.84 17.38 16.28
C ALA A 218 15.97 16.83 17.14
N ASP A 219 16.98 17.65 17.42
CA ASP A 219 18.17 17.24 18.18
C ASP A 219 18.53 18.30 19.21
N TYR A 220 18.41 17.93 20.48
CA TYR A 220 18.64 18.85 21.60
C TYR A 220 20.07 19.44 21.63
N ASP A 221 21.05 18.63 21.20
CA ASP A 221 22.45 19.09 21.21
C ASP A 221 22.76 20.06 20.06
N VAL A 222 21.90 20.11 19.05
CA VAL A 222 22.08 21.01 17.88
C VAL A 222 21.35 22.34 18.06
N ASP A 223 20.05 22.29 18.41
CA ASP A 223 19.22 23.51 18.45
C ASP A 223 18.31 23.62 19.68
N GLY A 224 18.43 22.66 20.62
CA GLY A 224 17.63 22.59 21.83
C GLY A 224 16.22 22.02 21.62
N SER A 225 15.92 21.53 20.44
CA SER A 225 14.65 20.87 20.17
C SER A 225 14.71 19.36 20.41
N TYR A 226 13.57 18.77 20.75
CA TYR A 226 13.43 17.32 20.92
C TYR A 226 12.01 16.86 20.60
N TRP A 227 11.84 15.57 20.30
CA TRP A 227 10.54 14.97 20.13
C TRP A 227 9.97 14.55 21.49
N ALA A 228 8.91 15.21 21.94
CA ALA A 228 8.14 14.87 23.11
C ALA A 228 7.04 13.89 22.77
N PHE A 229 6.92 12.79 23.53
CA PHE A 229 5.91 11.75 23.33
C PHE A 229 4.68 12.00 24.20
N TYR A 230 3.49 11.85 23.61
CA TYR A 230 2.20 12.05 24.26
C TYR A 230 1.26 10.89 24.03
N ILE A 231 0.38 10.63 25.00
CA ILE A 231 -0.69 9.65 24.98
C ILE A 231 -1.99 10.40 25.27
N ASP A 232 -2.95 10.39 24.33
CA ASP A 232 -4.22 11.14 24.41
C ASP A 232 -3.99 12.64 24.77
N GLY A 233 -2.92 13.23 24.28
CA GLY A 233 -2.56 14.62 24.50
C GLY A 233 -1.93 14.92 25.87
N GLU A 234 -1.68 13.92 26.72
CA GLU A 234 -0.93 14.05 27.97
C GLU A 234 0.52 13.58 27.75
N TYR A 235 1.49 14.35 28.31
CA TYR A 235 2.91 14.00 28.24
C TYR A 235 3.16 12.61 28.83
N ALA A 236 3.73 11.71 28.02
CA ALA A 236 3.97 10.33 28.43
C ALA A 236 5.09 10.24 29.48
N MET A 237 4.87 9.40 30.48
CA MET A 237 5.84 9.11 31.54
C MET A 237 6.72 7.89 31.22
N THR A 238 6.48 7.25 30.07
CA THR A 238 7.21 6.08 29.56
C THR A 238 7.77 6.39 28.16
N GLY A 239 8.85 5.73 27.78
CA GLY A 239 9.36 5.77 26.41
C GLY A 239 8.41 5.08 25.45
N VAL A 240 8.50 5.43 24.17
CA VAL A 240 7.63 4.89 23.09
C VAL A 240 7.77 3.39 22.94
N ASP A 241 8.97 2.85 23.13
CA ASP A 241 9.30 1.42 23.06
C ASP A 241 8.84 0.60 24.29
N ALA A 242 8.54 1.27 25.40
CA ALA A 242 7.97 0.67 26.61
C ALA A 242 6.45 0.88 26.71
N THR A 243 5.82 1.50 25.73
CA THR A 243 4.39 1.80 25.72
C THR A 243 3.64 0.75 24.91
N GLU A 244 2.84 -0.10 25.61
CA GLU A 244 1.96 -1.07 24.97
C GLU A 244 0.86 -0.38 24.14
N ILE A 245 0.53 -0.97 22.99
CA ILE A 245 -0.54 -0.45 22.10
C ILE A 245 -1.90 -0.74 22.73
N ALA A 246 -2.74 0.30 22.84
CA ALA A 246 -4.12 0.20 23.29
C ALA A 246 -5.09 0.74 22.22
N GLU A 247 -6.20 0.05 22.02
CA GLU A 247 -7.22 0.46 21.06
C GLU A 247 -7.88 1.81 21.45
N GLY A 248 -8.13 2.63 20.43
CA GLY A 248 -8.81 3.92 20.57
C GLY A 248 -7.98 5.02 21.24
N VAL A 249 -6.70 4.76 21.48
CA VAL A 249 -5.73 5.72 22.01
C VAL A 249 -5.06 6.45 20.85
N THR A 250 -4.81 7.75 21.05
CA THR A 250 -4.01 8.56 20.13
C THR A 250 -2.61 8.75 20.70
N TYR A 251 -1.61 8.25 19.99
CA TYR A 251 -0.20 8.51 20.31
C TYR A 251 0.31 9.66 19.45
N SER A 252 1.16 10.51 20.01
CA SER A 252 1.71 11.61 19.24
C SER A 252 3.15 11.97 19.64
N PHE A 253 3.89 12.45 18.65
CA PHE A 253 5.13 13.15 18.85
C PHE A 253 4.95 14.63 18.51
N ALA A 254 5.44 15.52 19.38
CA ALA A 254 5.48 16.95 19.15
C ALA A 254 6.89 17.50 19.36
N ILE A 255 7.32 18.45 18.51
CA ILE A 255 8.59 19.13 18.70
C ILE A 255 8.47 20.18 19.82
N GLU A 256 9.32 20.05 20.83
CA GLU A 256 9.46 21.00 21.93
C GLU A 256 10.88 21.59 22.03
N LYS A 257 11.01 22.70 22.79
CA LYS A 257 12.29 23.40 23.04
C LYS A 257 12.45 23.73 24.51
#